data_e3dae65aebe66bba9046185809e74ae6
#
_entry.id   e3dae65aebe66bba9046185809e74ae6
#
_cell.length_a   1.000
_cell.length_b   1.000
_cell.length_c   1.000
_cell.angle_alpha   90.00
_cell.angle_beta   90.00
_cell.angle_gamma   90.00
#
_symmetry.space_group_name_H-M   'P 1'
#
loop_
_entity.id
_entity.type
_entity.pdbx_description
1 polymer ?
#
loop_
_entity_poly.entity_id
_entity_poly.type
_entity_poly.pdbx_seq_one_letter_code
_entity_poly.pdbx_strand_id
1 'polypeptide(L)'
;MRKILFTVLLCIGVLNLHCSKIRERKVPEFMTAKRPTPELVYQCAKHYKLQHINIVVAQSILETGHYKSDKCINYNNLFGLYDSKNKKYYRFKTWQESVKAYKQKVQYKYKSGDYYAFLKRIKYAKDPKYIHKLKKLS
;
A
#
# COMPACT_ATOMS: atom_id res chain seq x y z
N MET A 1 39.77 71.44 -24.76
CA MET A 1 39.82 69.96 -24.69
C MET A 1 38.92 69.50 -23.51
N ARG A 2 37.75 68.98 -23.84
CA ARG A 2 36.73 68.53 -22.89
C ARG A 2 36.96 67.04 -22.58
N LYS A 3 37.26 66.73 -21.33
CA LYS A 3 37.32 65.32 -20.84
C LYS A 3 35.89 64.84 -20.51
N ILE A 4 35.44 63.86 -21.25
CA ILE A 4 34.16 63.20 -21.04
C ILE A 4 34.41 62.13 -19.98
N LEU A 5 33.79 62.31 -18.81
CA LEU A 5 33.82 61.33 -17.72
C LEU A 5 32.68 60.32 -17.95
N PHE A 6 33.05 59.08 -18.30
CA PHE A 6 32.07 57.96 -18.38
C PHE A 6 31.82 57.42 -16.98
N THR A 7 30.64 57.71 -16.46
CA THR A 7 30.18 57.12 -15.21
C THR A 7 29.54 55.77 -15.56
N VAL A 8 30.25 54.69 -15.20
CA VAL A 8 29.70 53.33 -15.32
C VAL A 8 28.79 53.10 -14.12
N LEU A 9 27.48 53.07 -14.35
CA LEU A 9 26.46 52.72 -13.34
C LEU A 9 26.43 51.22 -13.20
N LEU A 10 26.98 50.70 -12.09
CA LEU A 10 26.99 49.28 -11.75
C LEU A 10 25.62 48.91 -11.18
N CYS A 11 24.72 48.39 -12.02
CA CYS A 11 23.46 47.78 -11.52
C CYS A 11 23.77 46.46 -10.86
N ILE A 12 23.85 46.46 -9.53
CA ILE A 12 23.87 45.23 -8.70
C ILE A 12 22.46 44.70 -8.69
N GLY A 13 22.16 43.80 -9.60
CA GLY A 13 20.94 43.01 -9.58
C GLY A 13 20.97 42.05 -8.37
N VAL A 14 20.18 42.36 -7.37
CA VAL A 14 19.93 41.45 -6.23
C VAL A 14 19.10 40.30 -6.79
N LEU A 15 19.78 39.20 -7.15
CA LEU A 15 19.10 37.92 -7.40
C LEU A 15 18.49 37.45 -6.08
N ASN A 16 17.19 37.69 -5.88
CA ASN A 16 16.41 37.02 -4.87
C ASN A 16 16.35 35.53 -5.22
N LEU A 17 17.31 34.77 -4.72
CA LEU A 17 17.21 33.30 -4.66
C LEU A 17 16.04 32.97 -3.72
N HIS A 18 14.85 32.82 -4.29
CA HIS A 18 13.78 32.07 -3.64
C HIS A 18 14.24 30.62 -3.53
N CYS A 19 14.93 30.33 -2.44
CA CYS A 19 15.16 28.96 -2.00
C CYS A 19 13.82 28.39 -1.60
N SER A 20 13.06 27.87 -2.56
CA SER A 20 11.90 27.05 -2.29
C SER A 20 12.39 25.86 -1.47
N LYS A 21 12.08 25.86 -0.17
CA LYS A 21 12.31 24.72 0.72
C LYS A 21 11.68 23.50 0.05
N ILE A 22 12.50 22.69 -0.58
CA ILE A 22 12.10 21.35 -1.03
C ILE A 22 11.69 20.63 0.24
N ARG A 23 10.38 20.53 0.45
CA ARG A 23 9.79 19.79 1.55
C ARG A 23 10.13 18.33 1.27
N GLU A 24 11.18 17.80 1.87
CA GLU A 24 11.51 16.37 1.81
C GLU A 24 10.24 15.61 2.17
N ARG A 25 9.67 14.91 1.19
CA ARG A 25 8.51 14.06 1.42
C ARG A 25 8.98 12.88 2.25
N LYS A 26 8.72 12.93 3.55
CA LYS A 26 8.99 11.81 4.46
C LYS A 26 8.33 10.55 3.89
N VAL A 27 9.15 9.53 3.66
CA VAL A 27 8.66 8.23 3.19
C VAL A 27 7.66 7.69 4.21
N PRO A 28 6.45 7.30 3.81
CA PRO A 28 5.46 6.77 4.75
C PRO A 28 5.98 5.52 5.46
N GLU A 29 5.71 5.41 6.75
CA GLU A 29 6.20 4.31 7.60
C GLU A 29 5.87 2.92 7.03
N PHE A 30 4.66 2.74 6.51
CA PHE A 30 4.26 1.45 5.93
C PHE A 30 5.16 0.99 4.79
N MET A 31 5.83 1.90 4.06
CA MET A 31 6.72 1.53 2.95
C MET A 31 8.02 0.90 3.41
N THR A 32 8.48 1.21 4.62
CA THR A 32 9.76 0.74 5.17
C THR A 32 9.60 -0.28 6.29
N ALA A 33 8.39 -0.44 6.82
CA ALA A 33 8.10 -1.34 7.91
C ALA A 33 8.36 -2.80 7.53
N LYS A 34 9.20 -3.48 8.30
CA LYS A 34 9.54 -4.89 8.09
C LYS A 34 8.39 -5.84 8.48
N ARG A 35 7.57 -5.45 9.47
CA ARG A 35 6.44 -6.26 9.94
C ARG A 35 5.12 -5.52 9.75
N PRO A 36 4.05 -6.23 9.34
CA PRO A 36 2.73 -5.63 9.21
C PRO A 36 2.08 -5.44 10.60
N THR A 37 1.28 -4.38 10.70
CA THR A 37 0.24 -4.18 11.72
C THR A 37 -1.06 -3.81 11.01
N PRO A 38 -2.23 -3.93 11.66
CA PRO A 38 -3.48 -3.51 11.04
C PRO A 38 -3.45 -2.09 10.47
N GLU A 39 -2.86 -1.13 11.19
CA GLU A 39 -2.73 0.27 10.79
C GLU A 39 -1.84 0.42 9.54
N LEU A 40 -0.70 -0.25 9.54
CA LEU A 40 0.24 -0.20 8.41
C LEU A 40 -0.35 -0.87 7.17
N VAL A 41 -1.08 -1.99 7.35
CA VAL A 41 -1.81 -2.64 6.24
C VAL A 41 -2.91 -1.74 5.71
N TYR A 42 -3.65 -1.03 6.60
CA TYR A 42 -4.66 -0.05 6.19
C TYR A 42 -4.04 1.08 5.35
N GLN A 43 -2.95 1.67 5.81
CA GLN A 43 -2.23 2.73 5.07
C GLN A 43 -1.73 2.25 3.71
N CYS A 44 -1.17 1.04 3.67
CA CYS A 44 -0.69 0.41 2.45
C CYS A 44 -1.84 0.13 1.47
N ALA A 45 -2.98 -0.40 1.96
CA ALA A 45 -4.17 -0.63 1.15
C ALA A 45 -4.74 0.68 0.58
N LYS A 46 -4.75 1.75 1.38
CA LYS A 46 -5.15 3.10 0.94
C LYS A 46 -4.21 3.63 -0.15
N HIS A 47 -2.91 3.47 0.03
CA HIS A 47 -1.90 3.87 -0.96
C HIS A 47 -2.12 3.18 -2.31
N TYR A 48 -2.37 1.89 -2.31
CA TYR A 48 -2.68 1.13 -3.53
C TYR A 48 -4.14 1.29 -4.00
N LYS A 49 -4.95 2.15 -3.35
CA LYS A 49 -6.35 2.43 -3.71
C LYS A 49 -7.19 1.15 -3.75
N LEU A 50 -7.08 0.31 -2.71
CA LEU A 50 -7.98 -0.81 -2.52
C LEU A 50 -9.36 -0.31 -2.09
N GLN A 51 -10.39 -1.04 -2.48
CA GLN A 51 -11.76 -0.82 -2.01
C GLN A 51 -12.03 -1.65 -0.74
N HIS A 52 -13.02 -1.25 0.06
CA HIS A 52 -13.43 -1.97 1.27
C HIS A 52 -12.25 -2.29 2.21
N ILE A 53 -11.42 -1.27 2.48
CA ILE A 53 -10.12 -1.43 3.16
C ILE A 53 -10.27 -2.12 4.51
N ASN A 54 -11.30 -1.81 5.31
CA ASN A 54 -11.52 -2.46 6.60
C ASN A 54 -11.70 -3.98 6.45
N ILE A 55 -12.46 -4.43 5.45
CA ILE A 55 -12.64 -5.85 5.15
C ILE A 55 -11.32 -6.47 4.69
N VAL A 56 -10.53 -5.77 3.87
CA VAL A 56 -9.22 -6.25 3.42
C VAL A 56 -8.24 -6.40 4.59
N VAL A 57 -8.22 -5.43 5.51
CA VAL A 57 -7.41 -5.52 6.74
C VAL A 57 -7.86 -6.72 7.58
N ALA A 58 -9.17 -6.89 7.79
CA ALA A 58 -9.72 -8.04 8.53
C ALA A 58 -9.36 -9.37 7.86
N GLN A 59 -9.36 -9.45 6.51
CA GLN A 59 -8.87 -10.62 5.79
C GLN A 59 -7.40 -10.91 6.10
N SER A 60 -6.54 -9.89 6.06
CA SER A 60 -5.11 -10.07 6.35
C SER A 60 -4.89 -10.60 7.78
N ILE A 61 -5.65 -10.12 8.76
CA ILE A 61 -5.60 -10.61 10.14
C ILE A 61 -6.04 -12.08 10.22
N LEU A 62 -7.17 -12.41 9.57
CA LEU A 62 -7.74 -13.76 9.62
C LEU A 62 -6.83 -14.78 8.91
N GLU A 63 -6.34 -14.46 7.71
CA GLU A 63 -5.49 -15.34 6.90
C GLU A 63 -4.12 -15.62 7.54
N THR A 64 -3.64 -14.70 8.35
CA THR A 64 -2.30 -14.79 8.94
C THR A 64 -2.30 -15.16 10.42
N GLY A 65 -3.48 -15.36 11.03
CA GLY A 65 -3.57 -15.54 12.48
C GLY A 65 -2.91 -14.37 13.22
N HIS A 66 -3.36 -13.16 12.96
CA HIS A 66 -2.80 -11.93 13.54
C HIS A 66 -1.31 -11.71 13.19
N TYR A 67 -0.94 -11.96 11.93
CA TYR A 67 0.40 -11.79 11.38
C TYR A 67 1.47 -12.71 12.00
N LYS A 68 1.06 -13.87 12.54
CA LYS A 68 1.94 -14.83 13.22
C LYS A 68 2.21 -16.10 12.41
N SER A 69 1.47 -16.36 11.33
CA SER A 69 1.62 -17.58 10.54
C SER A 69 2.92 -17.61 9.73
N ASP A 70 3.39 -18.81 9.42
CA ASP A 70 4.58 -19.02 8.56
C ASP A 70 4.44 -18.35 7.19
N LYS A 71 3.23 -18.35 6.62
CA LYS A 71 2.97 -17.66 5.35
C LYS A 71 3.17 -16.16 5.45
N CYS A 72 2.81 -15.57 6.58
CA CYS A 72 3.07 -14.15 6.83
C CYS A 72 4.56 -13.89 7.02
N ILE A 73 5.20 -14.68 7.88
CA ILE A 73 6.59 -14.44 8.31
C ILE A 73 7.58 -14.78 7.19
N ASN A 74 7.43 -15.94 6.55
CA ASN A 74 8.42 -16.48 5.62
C ASN A 74 8.11 -16.19 4.15
N TYR A 75 6.83 -15.90 3.82
CA TYR A 75 6.40 -15.64 2.45
C TYR A 75 5.94 -14.20 2.23
N ASN A 76 5.83 -13.39 3.27
CA ASN A 76 5.25 -12.05 3.22
C ASN A 76 3.86 -12.02 2.54
N ASN A 77 3.11 -13.11 2.66
CA ASN A 77 1.83 -13.32 1.97
C ASN A 77 0.67 -13.15 2.97
N LEU A 78 0.16 -11.92 3.07
CA LEU A 78 -0.87 -11.56 4.05
C LEU A 78 -2.25 -12.14 3.76
N PHE A 79 -2.49 -12.61 2.54
CA PHE A 79 -3.83 -12.99 2.07
C PHE A 79 -3.92 -14.46 1.66
N GLY A 80 -2.90 -15.27 1.94
CA GLY A 80 -2.88 -16.66 1.49
C GLY A 80 -2.98 -16.81 -0.03
N LEU A 81 -2.48 -15.85 -0.79
CA LEU A 81 -2.53 -15.88 -2.26
C LEU A 81 -1.84 -17.13 -2.80
N TYR A 82 -2.56 -17.86 -3.63
CA TYR A 82 -2.14 -19.16 -4.14
C TYR A 82 -2.09 -19.15 -5.66
N ASP A 83 -1.00 -19.66 -6.22
CA ASP A 83 -0.82 -19.87 -7.65
C ASP A 83 -1.33 -21.26 -8.02
N SER A 84 -2.54 -21.34 -8.55
CA SER A 84 -3.17 -22.61 -8.93
C SER A 84 -2.44 -23.31 -10.08
N LYS A 85 -1.80 -22.56 -10.98
CA LYS A 85 -1.04 -23.12 -12.11
C LYS A 85 0.21 -23.85 -11.62
N ASN A 86 0.96 -23.24 -10.71
CA ASN A 86 2.19 -23.80 -10.16
C ASN A 86 1.97 -24.54 -8.84
N LYS A 87 0.71 -24.68 -8.37
CA LYS A 87 0.31 -25.39 -7.14
C LYS A 87 1.11 -24.96 -5.90
N LYS A 88 1.38 -23.65 -5.73
CA LYS A 88 2.15 -23.11 -4.62
C LYS A 88 1.64 -21.75 -4.15
N TYR A 89 1.93 -21.40 -2.90
CA TYR A 89 1.69 -20.06 -2.41
C TYR A 89 2.68 -19.07 -3.01
N TYR A 90 2.19 -17.85 -3.30
CA TYR A 90 3.06 -16.75 -3.68
C TYR A 90 4.00 -16.39 -2.53
N ARG A 91 5.23 -16.05 -2.88
CA ARG A 91 6.23 -15.47 -1.99
C ARG A 91 6.56 -14.07 -2.48
N PHE A 92 6.57 -13.12 -1.56
CA PHE A 92 6.86 -11.73 -1.86
C PHE A 92 8.15 -11.29 -1.15
N LYS A 93 8.83 -10.31 -1.71
CA LYS A 93 10.02 -9.71 -1.06
C LYS A 93 9.61 -8.96 0.21
N THR A 94 8.46 -8.30 0.17
CA THR A 94 7.90 -7.54 1.29
C THR A 94 6.40 -7.82 1.43
N TRP A 95 5.86 -7.63 2.62
CA TRP A 95 4.43 -7.80 2.86
C TRP A 95 3.58 -6.77 2.07
N GLN A 96 4.14 -5.58 1.80
CA GLN A 96 3.49 -4.53 1.00
C GLN A 96 3.21 -5.01 -0.44
N GLU A 97 4.11 -5.81 -1.00
CA GLU A 97 3.90 -6.42 -2.32
C GLU A 97 2.69 -7.35 -2.32
N SER A 98 2.42 -8.07 -1.22
CA SER A 98 1.23 -8.92 -1.13
C SER A 98 -0.08 -8.10 -1.11
N VAL A 99 -0.07 -6.90 -0.52
CA VAL A 99 -1.22 -5.97 -0.57
C VAL A 99 -1.46 -5.50 -2.01
N LYS A 100 -0.41 -5.12 -2.74
CA LYS A 100 -0.50 -4.78 -4.16
C LYS A 100 -1.01 -5.95 -5.00
N ALA A 101 -0.48 -7.15 -4.73
CA ALA A 101 -0.88 -8.38 -5.44
C ALA A 101 -2.34 -8.75 -5.15
N TYR A 102 -2.87 -8.52 -3.95
CA TYR A 102 -4.27 -8.71 -3.63
C TYR A 102 -5.18 -7.87 -4.55
N LYS A 103 -4.85 -6.60 -4.77
CA LYS A 103 -5.58 -5.76 -5.72
C LYS A 103 -5.60 -6.38 -7.13
N GLN A 104 -4.45 -6.83 -7.60
CA GLN A 104 -4.25 -7.33 -8.96
C GLN A 104 -4.85 -8.72 -9.20
N LYS A 105 -4.90 -9.59 -8.18
CA LYS A 105 -5.30 -11.00 -8.32
C LYS A 105 -6.69 -11.30 -7.79
N VAL A 106 -7.19 -10.51 -6.85
CA VAL A 106 -8.49 -10.72 -6.19
C VAL A 106 -9.44 -9.59 -6.52
N GLN A 107 -9.09 -8.36 -6.11
CA GLN A 107 -10.03 -7.24 -6.15
C GLN A 107 -10.35 -6.76 -7.56
N TYR A 108 -9.52 -7.05 -8.58
CA TYR A 108 -9.84 -6.72 -9.97
C TYR A 108 -11.14 -7.40 -10.47
N LYS A 109 -11.56 -8.50 -9.83
CA LYS A 109 -12.81 -9.21 -10.13
C LYS A 109 -14.05 -8.55 -9.51
N TYR A 110 -13.83 -7.68 -8.52
CA TYR A 110 -14.92 -6.96 -7.87
C TYR A 110 -15.41 -5.80 -8.75
N LYS A 111 -16.72 -5.73 -8.95
CA LYS A 111 -17.34 -4.66 -9.74
C LYS A 111 -18.07 -3.67 -8.84
N SER A 112 -19.03 -4.17 -8.06
CA SER A 112 -19.85 -3.35 -7.16
C SER A 112 -20.65 -4.24 -6.20
N GLY A 113 -21.32 -3.62 -5.23
CA GLY A 113 -22.25 -4.28 -4.30
C GLY A 113 -21.60 -4.74 -3.01
N ASP A 114 -22.19 -5.72 -2.35
CA ASP A 114 -21.70 -6.28 -1.08
C ASP A 114 -20.38 -7.04 -1.28
N TYR A 115 -19.33 -6.59 -0.62
CA TYR A 115 -17.99 -7.18 -0.73
C TYR A 115 -17.91 -8.57 -0.09
N TYR A 116 -18.69 -8.85 0.96
CA TYR A 116 -18.77 -10.19 1.55
C TYR A 116 -19.43 -11.18 0.58
N ALA A 117 -20.50 -10.75 -0.10
CA ALA A 117 -21.12 -11.54 -1.15
C ALA A 117 -20.17 -11.81 -2.31
N PHE A 118 -19.35 -10.82 -2.69
CA PHE A 118 -18.30 -10.99 -3.68
C PHE A 118 -17.28 -12.06 -3.26
N LEU A 119 -16.75 -11.99 -2.03
CA LEU A 119 -15.78 -12.97 -1.51
C LEU A 119 -16.37 -14.39 -1.48
N LYS A 120 -17.64 -14.53 -1.11
CA LYS A 120 -18.37 -15.81 -1.16
C LYS A 120 -18.49 -16.33 -2.60
N ARG A 121 -18.90 -15.47 -3.54
CA ARG A 121 -19.06 -15.81 -4.96
C ARG A 121 -17.77 -16.32 -5.61
N ILE A 122 -16.63 -15.69 -5.33
CA ILE A 122 -15.34 -16.12 -5.86
C ILE A 122 -14.74 -17.30 -5.09
N LYS A 123 -15.44 -17.81 -4.08
CA LYS A 123 -14.98 -18.90 -3.20
C LYS A 123 -13.59 -18.61 -2.61
N TYR A 124 -13.41 -17.39 -2.09
CA TYR A 124 -12.13 -16.93 -1.55
C TYR A 124 -11.55 -17.89 -0.51
N ALA A 125 -12.38 -18.42 0.37
CA ALA A 125 -12.02 -19.45 1.33
C ALA A 125 -12.95 -20.65 1.25
N LYS A 126 -12.45 -21.83 1.64
CA LYS A 126 -13.22 -23.09 1.70
C LYS A 126 -14.04 -23.21 3.00
N ASP A 127 -13.67 -22.48 4.06
CA ASP A 127 -14.37 -22.51 5.34
C ASP A 127 -15.77 -21.87 5.20
N PRO A 128 -16.86 -22.61 5.46
CA PRO A 128 -18.22 -22.06 5.39
C PRO A 128 -18.48 -20.94 6.41
N LYS A 129 -17.71 -20.89 7.50
CA LYS A 129 -17.78 -19.86 8.55
C LYS A 129 -16.89 -18.65 8.25
N TYR A 130 -16.20 -18.63 7.12
CA TYR A 130 -15.23 -17.58 6.78
C TYR A 130 -15.83 -16.17 6.88
N ILE A 131 -16.96 -15.93 6.22
CA ILE A 131 -17.62 -14.62 6.23
C ILE A 131 -18.06 -14.20 7.64
N HIS A 132 -18.54 -15.14 8.43
CA HIS A 132 -18.92 -14.85 9.81
C HIS A 132 -17.69 -14.42 10.66
N LYS A 133 -16.57 -15.15 10.52
CA LYS A 133 -15.31 -14.79 11.20
C LYS A 133 -14.81 -13.42 10.73
N LEU A 134 -14.88 -13.16 9.43
CA LEU A 134 -14.43 -11.92 8.84
C LEU A 134 -15.22 -10.71 9.34
N LYS A 135 -16.55 -10.82 9.43
CA LYS A 135 -17.44 -9.77 9.95
C LYS A 135 -17.18 -9.41 11.42
N LYS A 136 -16.58 -10.31 12.20
CA LYS A 136 -16.19 -10.02 13.60
C LYS A 136 -14.90 -9.18 13.69
N LEU A 137 -14.12 -9.09 12.63
CA LEU A 137 -12.84 -8.41 12.59
C LEU A 137 -12.88 -7.10 11.80
N SER A 138 -13.93 -6.86 11.00
CA SER A 138 -14.05 -5.71 10.09
C SER A 138 -14.94 -4.60 10.64
#